data_fb0eed006fbcf4a60ba5ab27bc43994e
#
_entry.id   fb0eed006fbcf4a60ba5ab27bc43994e
#
_cell.length_a   1.000
_cell.length_b   1.000
_cell.length_c   1.000
_cell.angle_alpha   90.00
_cell.angle_beta   90.00
_cell.angle_gamma   90.00
#
_symmetry.space_group_name_H-M   'P 1'
#
loop_
_entity.id
_entity.type
_entity.pdbx_description
1 polymer ?
#
loop_
_entity_poly.entity_id
_entity_poly.type
_entity_poly.pdbx_seq_one_letter_code
_entity_poly.pdbx_strand_id
1 'polypeptide(L)'
;VSQSILVVEDDDRIADLISKNLEAAGFECHHSPDGGRALADLARLKPSLVVLDLGLPGLDGLEVTRRIRRDNDVPILMVTARSGESDKLLGLEIGADDYITKPFSTAELVARVRALLRRSTGALTERVLEIGGLRIDPARRTVERESVALPFTTLEFDLLYFMASRPGRVFSREALMEQVWGSDRVVDDRSIDSLVSRVRRKLEADASRPRFLQTVWGAGYRFTESPA
;
A
#
# COMPACT_ATOMS: atom_id res chain seq x y z
N VAL A 1 8.16 9.72 19.08
CA VAL A 1 7.85 10.68 18.01
C VAL A 1 6.45 10.32 17.52
N SER A 2 5.51 11.29 17.56
CA SER A 2 4.16 11.10 17.03
C SER A 2 4.24 10.91 15.51
N GLN A 3 3.52 9.92 14.98
CA GLN A 3 3.44 9.70 13.53
C GLN A 3 2.47 10.74 12.95
N SER A 4 2.91 11.47 11.91
CA SER A 4 2.09 12.48 11.25
C SER A 4 1.30 11.91 10.08
N ILE A 5 0.07 12.36 9.92
CA ILE A 5 -0.86 11.92 8.86
C ILE A 5 -1.31 13.16 8.09
N LEU A 6 -1.23 13.10 6.77
CA LEU A 6 -1.81 14.10 5.88
C LEU A 6 -3.22 13.67 5.47
N VAL A 7 -4.22 14.46 5.82
CA VAL A 7 -5.62 14.27 5.45
C VAL A 7 -5.93 15.18 4.27
N VAL A 8 -6.30 14.61 3.14
CA VAL A 8 -6.63 15.33 1.89
C VAL A 8 -8.12 15.12 1.60
N GLU A 9 -8.91 16.14 1.87
CA GLU A 9 -10.37 16.09 1.81
C GLU A 9 -10.88 17.53 1.58
N ASP A 10 -11.81 17.73 0.66
CA ASP A 10 -12.36 19.07 0.34
C ASP A 10 -13.55 19.48 1.23
N ASP A 11 -14.26 18.53 1.84
CA ASP A 11 -15.29 18.83 2.85
C ASP A 11 -14.65 18.97 4.23
N ASP A 12 -14.60 20.21 4.74
CA ASP A 12 -14.02 20.53 6.06
C ASP A 12 -14.62 19.71 7.20
N ARG A 13 -15.90 19.35 7.14
CA ARG A 13 -16.59 18.57 8.17
C ARG A 13 -16.08 17.11 8.18
N ILE A 14 -15.84 16.55 7.00
CA ILE A 14 -15.28 15.19 6.88
C ILE A 14 -13.80 15.21 7.29
N ALA A 15 -13.04 16.19 6.84
CA ALA A 15 -11.65 16.39 7.23
C ALA A 15 -11.50 16.52 8.75
N ASP A 16 -12.35 17.33 9.38
CA ASP A 16 -12.42 17.50 10.85
C ASP A 16 -12.76 16.19 11.56
N LEU A 17 -13.75 15.43 11.05
CA LEU A 17 -14.12 14.14 11.62
C LEU A 17 -12.96 13.15 11.56
N ILE A 18 -12.30 13.05 10.42
CA ILE A 18 -11.12 12.18 10.23
C ILE A 18 -10.01 12.60 11.19
N SER A 19 -9.63 13.88 11.17
CA SER A 19 -8.52 14.41 11.96
C SER A 19 -8.74 14.21 13.46
N LYS A 20 -9.90 14.59 14.01
CA LYS A 20 -10.22 14.43 15.44
C LYS A 20 -10.14 12.97 15.91
N ASN A 21 -10.60 12.02 15.10
CA ASN A 21 -10.53 10.60 15.46
C ASN A 21 -9.10 10.06 15.40
N LEU A 22 -8.30 10.50 14.44
CA LEU A 22 -6.90 10.12 14.35
C LEU A 22 -6.06 10.75 15.46
N GLU A 23 -6.31 12.02 15.81
CA GLU A 23 -5.69 12.70 16.94
C GLU A 23 -6.02 12.04 18.27
N ALA A 24 -7.29 11.67 18.49
CA ALA A 24 -7.70 10.87 19.64
C ALA A 24 -7.01 9.49 19.70
N ALA A 25 -6.61 8.95 18.57
CA ALA A 25 -5.85 7.71 18.46
C ALA A 25 -4.33 7.88 18.64
N GLY A 26 -3.83 9.14 18.84
CA GLY A 26 -2.45 9.48 19.13
C GLY A 26 -1.60 9.91 17.91
N PHE A 27 -2.21 10.20 16.78
CA PHE A 27 -1.52 10.71 15.59
C PHE A 27 -1.50 12.23 15.55
N GLU A 28 -0.57 12.81 14.80
CA GLU A 28 -0.56 14.21 14.45
C GLU A 28 -1.19 14.39 13.07
N CYS A 29 -2.20 15.26 12.92
CA CYS A 29 -2.92 15.43 11.66
C CYS A 29 -2.67 16.78 11.01
N HIS A 30 -2.50 16.76 9.69
CA HIS A 30 -2.42 17.97 8.85
C HIS A 30 -3.48 17.84 7.76
N HIS A 31 -4.19 18.93 7.47
CA HIS A 31 -5.24 18.97 6.48
C HIS A 31 -4.84 19.73 5.22
N SER A 32 -5.13 19.16 4.07
CA SER A 32 -5.03 19.80 2.75
C SER A 32 -6.39 19.72 2.05
N PRO A 33 -6.98 20.84 1.64
CA PRO A 33 -8.34 20.86 1.07
C PRO A 33 -8.40 20.47 -0.41
N ASP A 34 -7.26 20.32 -1.10
CA ASP A 34 -7.19 19.98 -2.51
C ASP A 34 -5.90 19.22 -2.88
N GLY A 35 -5.94 18.57 -4.06
CA GLY A 35 -4.83 17.74 -4.52
C GLY A 35 -3.55 18.49 -4.84
N GLY A 36 -3.62 19.76 -5.27
CA GLY A 36 -2.45 20.59 -5.57
C GLY A 36 -1.68 20.94 -4.30
N ARG A 37 -2.40 21.37 -3.27
CA ARG A 37 -1.85 21.66 -1.94
C ARG A 37 -1.31 20.40 -1.27
N ALA A 38 -2.01 19.27 -1.43
CA ALA A 38 -1.57 18.00 -0.87
C ALA A 38 -0.16 17.58 -1.33
N LEU A 39 0.18 17.78 -2.61
CA LEU A 39 1.52 17.48 -3.13
C LEU A 39 2.60 18.39 -2.52
N ALA A 40 2.31 19.66 -2.33
CA ALA A 40 3.22 20.60 -1.68
C ALA A 40 3.42 20.27 -0.19
N ASP A 41 2.32 19.97 0.51
CA ASP A 41 2.33 19.60 1.92
C ASP A 41 3.03 18.24 2.14
N LEU A 42 2.85 17.27 1.25
CA LEU A 42 3.58 16.01 1.27
C LEU A 42 5.11 16.21 1.27
N ALA A 43 5.59 17.05 0.35
CA ALA A 43 7.02 17.32 0.24
C ALA A 43 7.58 18.05 1.48
N ARG A 44 6.80 18.96 2.07
CA ARG A 44 7.18 19.76 3.22
C ARG A 44 7.10 18.99 4.54
N LEU A 45 5.99 18.28 4.75
CA LEU A 45 5.66 17.62 6.04
C LEU A 45 6.26 16.23 6.15
N LYS A 46 6.50 15.54 5.03
CA LYS A 46 6.95 14.16 4.97
C LYS A 46 6.12 13.25 5.90
N PRO A 47 4.79 13.19 5.72
CA PRO A 47 3.91 12.45 6.60
C PRO A 47 4.21 10.95 6.55
N SER A 48 3.86 10.24 7.62
CA SER A 48 3.98 8.78 7.72
C SER A 48 2.90 8.04 6.93
N LEU A 49 1.77 8.72 6.64
CA LEU A 49 0.63 8.18 5.88
C LEU A 49 -0.20 9.33 5.30
N VAL A 50 -0.82 9.07 4.14
CA VAL A 50 -1.79 9.98 3.52
C VAL A 50 -3.17 9.32 3.55
N VAL A 51 -4.18 10.02 4.08
CA VAL A 51 -5.60 9.73 3.89
C VAL A 51 -6.09 10.61 2.78
N LEU A 52 -6.60 10.06 1.68
CA LEU A 52 -6.85 10.77 0.44
C LEU A 52 -8.25 10.52 -0.09
N ASP A 53 -9.07 11.57 -0.19
CA ASP A 53 -10.33 11.47 -0.94
C ASP A 53 -10.08 11.38 -2.45
N LEU A 54 -10.87 10.56 -3.12
CA LEU A 54 -10.88 10.48 -4.59
C LEU A 54 -11.69 11.62 -5.22
N GLY A 55 -12.68 12.15 -4.51
CA GLY A 55 -13.63 13.13 -5.02
C GLY A 55 -13.14 14.57 -5.05
N LEU A 56 -11.84 14.83 -4.96
CA LEU A 56 -11.28 16.17 -4.88
C LEU A 56 -11.57 17.03 -6.11
N PRO A 57 -11.83 18.33 -5.93
CA PRO A 57 -12.01 19.26 -7.03
C PRO A 57 -10.65 19.54 -7.72
N GLY A 58 -10.69 19.72 -9.04
CA GLY A 58 -9.52 20.05 -9.83
C GLY A 58 -8.60 18.88 -10.08
N LEU A 59 -7.63 18.64 -9.22
CA LEU A 59 -6.74 17.50 -9.28
C LEU A 59 -7.33 16.33 -8.48
N ASP A 60 -7.89 15.32 -9.18
CA ASP A 60 -8.53 14.18 -8.53
C ASP A 60 -7.55 13.30 -7.74
N GLY A 61 -8.08 12.52 -6.78
CA GLY A 61 -7.25 11.70 -5.90
C GLY A 61 -6.47 10.60 -6.62
N LEU A 62 -6.91 10.12 -7.78
CA LEU A 62 -6.17 9.14 -8.58
C LEU A 62 -4.92 9.78 -9.19
N GLU A 63 -5.06 11.00 -9.73
CA GLU A 63 -3.93 11.74 -10.28
C GLU A 63 -2.95 12.19 -9.18
N VAL A 64 -3.46 12.58 -8.01
CA VAL A 64 -2.62 12.84 -6.82
C VAL A 64 -1.80 11.59 -6.48
N THR A 65 -2.43 10.43 -6.42
CA THR A 65 -1.75 9.16 -6.15
C THR A 65 -0.68 8.86 -7.19
N ARG A 66 -0.97 9.00 -8.48
CA ARG A 66 0.03 8.79 -9.54
C ARG A 66 1.25 9.69 -9.36
N ARG A 67 1.03 10.96 -9.03
CA ARG A 67 2.13 11.92 -8.80
C ARG A 67 2.94 11.58 -7.56
N ILE A 68 2.29 11.21 -6.46
CA ILE A 68 2.97 10.75 -5.26
C ILE A 68 3.86 9.54 -5.58
N ARG A 69 3.33 8.56 -6.31
CA ARG A 69 4.04 7.30 -6.61
C ARG A 69 5.20 7.41 -7.59
N ARG A 70 5.41 8.57 -8.22
CA ARG A 70 6.61 8.81 -9.03
C ARG A 70 7.88 8.84 -8.18
N ASP A 71 7.78 9.45 -6.97
CA ASP A 71 8.95 9.77 -6.17
C ASP A 71 8.80 9.42 -4.68
N ASN A 72 7.66 8.82 -4.26
CA ASN A 72 7.36 8.60 -2.85
C ASN A 72 6.55 7.32 -2.60
N ASP A 73 6.98 6.56 -1.58
CA ASP A 73 6.39 5.29 -1.15
C ASP A 73 5.49 5.43 0.08
N VAL A 74 5.15 6.66 0.49
CA VAL A 74 4.29 6.91 1.65
C VAL A 74 3.00 6.09 1.54
N PRO A 75 2.56 5.40 2.60
CA PRO A 75 1.29 4.68 2.59
C PRO A 75 0.11 5.61 2.28
N ILE A 76 -0.78 5.17 1.37
CA ILE A 76 -1.98 5.92 0.97
C ILE A 76 -3.22 5.09 1.29
N LEU A 77 -4.07 5.61 2.19
CA LEU A 77 -5.42 5.14 2.42
C LEU A 77 -6.40 5.99 1.62
N MET A 78 -7.02 5.42 0.60
CA MET A 78 -8.04 6.13 -0.17
C MET A 78 -9.39 6.14 0.56
N VAL A 79 -10.03 7.30 0.57
CA VAL A 79 -11.43 7.47 1.03
C VAL A 79 -12.28 7.76 -0.21
N THR A 80 -13.42 7.09 -0.38
CA THR A 80 -14.21 7.26 -1.60
C THR A 80 -15.70 7.07 -1.36
N ALA A 81 -16.52 7.92 -1.99
CA ALA A 81 -17.96 7.69 -2.10
C ALA A 81 -18.30 6.67 -3.21
N ARG A 82 -17.34 6.35 -4.07
CA ARG A 82 -17.51 5.42 -5.17
C ARG A 82 -17.44 3.99 -4.64
N SER A 83 -18.60 3.32 -4.62
CA SER A 83 -18.71 1.92 -4.19
C SER A 83 -18.47 0.92 -5.32
N GLY A 84 -18.27 1.40 -6.55
CA GLY A 84 -18.01 0.57 -7.73
C GLY A 84 -16.73 -0.25 -7.59
N GLU A 85 -16.83 -1.54 -7.87
CA GLU A 85 -15.69 -2.47 -7.82
C GLU A 85 -14.54 -2.02 -8.74
N SER A 86 -14.88 -1.47 -9.90
CA SER A 86 -13.92 -0.95 -10.88
C SER A 86 -13.11 0.25 -10.35
N ASP A 87 -13.74 1.16 -9.59
CA ASP A 87 -13.05 2.33 -9.04
C ASP A 87 -12.07 1.95 -7.92
N LYS A 88 -12.45 0.96 -7.11
CA LYS A 88 -11.58 0.41 -6.05
C LYS A 88 -10.36 -0.29 -6.63
N LEU A 89 -10.57 -1.13 -7.65
CA LEU A 89 -9.48 -1.81 -8.36
C LEU A 89 -8.54 -0.80 -9.02
N LEU A 90 -9.08 0.23 -9.66
CA LEU A 90 -8.29 1.28 -10.30
C LEU A 90 -7.43 2.04 -9.26
N GLY A 91 -7.97 2.38 -8.10
CA GLY A 91 -7.22 3.02 -7.02
C GLY A 91 -6.05 2.16 -6.54
N LEU A 92 -6.28 0.88 -6.33
CA LEU A 92 -5.24 -0.07 -5.92
C LEU A 92 -4.21 -0.30 -7.03
N GLU A 93 -4.62 -0.41 -8.30
CA GLU A 93 -3.70 -0.56 -9.43
C GLU A 93 -2.77 0.64 -9.63
N ILE A 94 -3.24 1.85 -9.33
CA ILE A 94 -2.48 3.09 -9.41
C ILE A 94 -1.47 3.21 -8.28
N GLY A 95 -1.67 2.49 -7.16
CA GLY A 95 -0.70 2.47 -6.08
C GLY A 95 -1.24 2.84 -4.70
N ALA A 96 -2.55 2.92 -4.50
CA ALA A 96 -3.10 2.97 -3.15
C ALA A 96 -2.76 1.70 -2.37
N ASP A 97 -2.60 1.82 -1.07
CA ASP A 97 -2.26 0.70 -0.19
C ASP A 97 -3.52 0.09 0.44
N ASP A 98 -4.55 0.89 0.65
CA ASP A 98 -5.86 0.44 1.09
C ASP A 98 -6.92 1.47 0.70
N TYR A 99 -8.21 1.12 0.85
CA TYR A 99 -9.32 2.04 0.62
C TYR A 99 -10.42 1.83 1.66
N ILE A 100 -11.20 2.88 1.87
CA ILE A 100 -12.41 2.87 2.71
C ILE A 100 -13.53 3.60 1.99
N THR A 101 -14.75 3.05 2.02
CA THR A 101 -15.91 3.65 1.35
C THR A 101 -16.71 4.53 2.30
N LYS A 102 -17.12 5.70 1.83
CA LYS A 102 -18.08 6.57 2.52
C LYS A 102 -19.52 6.00 2.36
N PRO A 103 -20.33 5.92 3.44
CA PRO A 103 -20.03 6.28 4.81
C PRO A 103 -19.18 5.21 5.50
N PHE A 104 -18.21 5.60 6.31
CA PHE A 104 -17.33 4.72 7.06
C PHE A 104 -17.46 4.91 8.58
N SER A 105 -17.09 3.88 9.31
CA SER A 105 -16.94 3.97 10.76
C SER A 105 -15.58 4.58 11.10
N THR A 106 -15.55 5.48 12.07
CA THR A 106 -14.29 6.08 12.55
C THR A 106 -13.35 5.03 13.17
N ALA A 107 -13.90 3.99 13.78
CA ALA A 107 -13.13 2.87 14.29
C ALA A 107 -12.45 2.08 13.15
N GLU A 108 -13.13 1.88 12.02
CA GLU A 108 -12.57 1.25 10.83
C GLU A 108 -11.42 2.09 10.24
N LEU A 109 -11.62 3.41 10.11
CA LEU A 109 -10.59 4.32 9.64
C LEU A 109 -9.32 4.20 10.48
N VAL A 110 -9.44 4.31 11.81
CA VAL A 110 -8.31 4.22 12.75
C VAL A 110 -7.63 2.86 12.68
N ALA A 111 -8.40 1.77 12.58
CA ALA A 111 -7.85 0.42 12.46
C ALA A 111 -7.01 0.25 11.18
N ARG A 112 -7.49 0.76 10.03
CA ARG A 112 -6.77 0.73 8.75
C ARG A 112 -5.49 1.57 8.77
N VAL A 113 -5.57 2.79 9.31
CA VAL A 113 -4.40 3.65 9.48
C VAL A 113 -3.33 2.98 10.35
N ARG A 114 -3.73 2.39 11.49
CA ARG A 114 -2.81 1.63 12.36
C ARG A 114 -2.21 0.43 11.64
N ALA A 115 -2.99 -0.30 10.85
CA ALA A 115 -2.51 -1.44 10.08
C ALA A 115 -1.46 -1.04 9.06
N LEU A 116 -1.67 0.04 8.30
CA LEU A 116 -0.71 0.56 7.34
C LEU A 116 0.58 1.06 8.03
N LEU A 117 0.46 1.80 9.13
CA LEU A 117 1.61 2.34 9.87
C LEU A 117 2.42 1.27 10.61
N ARG A 118 1.79 0.22 11.16
CA ARG A 118 2.48 -0.89 11.82
C ARG A 118 3.45 -1.59 10.87
N ARG A 119 3.11 -1.68 9.58
CA ARG A 119 3.94 -2.28 8.55
C ARG A 119 5.17 -1.43 8.22
N SER A 120 5.04 -0.11 8.27
CA SER A 120 6.17 0.79 8.04
C SER A 120 7.23 0.72 9.15
N THR A 121 6.88 0.23 10.35
CA THR A 121 7.78 0.12 11.52
C THR A 121 8.38 -1.27 11.74
N GLY A 122 8.06 -2.27 10.91
CA GLY A 122 8.72 -3.57 10.74
C GLY A 122 8.96 -4.42 11.99
N ALA A 123 8.22 -5.52 12.10
CA ALA A 123 8.58 -6.67 12.94
C ALA A 123 8.76 -7.92 12.07
N LEU A 124 9.53 -7.80 10.99
CA LEU A 124 9.94 -8.95 10.19
C LEU A 124 11.29 -9.44 10.72
N THR A 125 11.48 -10.72 10.84
CA THR A 125 12.78 -11.34 11.15
C THR A 125 13.82 -10.82 10.17
N GLU A 126 14.78 -10.05 10.67
CA GLU A 126 15.65 -9.11 9.93
C GLU A 126 16.74 -9.81 9.10
N ARG A 127 16.40 -10.80 8.31
CA ARG A 127 17.36 -11.43 7.42
C ARG A 127 17.29 -10.83 6.02
N VAL A 128 18.40 -10.27 5.56
CA VAL A 128 18.57 -9.93 4.15
C VAL A 128 18.48 -11.21 3.33
N LEU A 129 17.65 -11.20 2.28
CA LEU A 129 17.49 -12.31 1.36
C LEU A 129 18.27 -12.00 0.07
N GLU A 130 19.06 -12.98 -0.37
CA GLU A 130 19.76 -12.93 -1.67
C GLU A 130 19.30 -14.12 -2.49
N ILE A 131 18.47 -13.87 -3.50
CA ILE A 131 17.77 -14.91 -4.25
C ILE A 131 17.70 -14.54 -5.74
N GLY A 132 18.32 -15.32 -6.59
CA GLY A 132 18.18 -15.17 -8.05
C GLY A 132 18.60 -13.80 -8.60
N GLY A 133 19.59 -13.14 -7.98
CA GLY A 133 20.02 -11.79 -8.31
C GLY A 133 19.22 -10.66 -7.63
N LEU A 134 18.24 -11.03 -6.79
CA LEU A 134 17.52 -10.09 -5.93
C LEU A 134 18.20 -10.00 -4.57
N ARG A 135 18.33 -8.78 -4.06
CA ARG A 135 18.69 -8.48 -2.67
C ARG A 135 17.50 -7.77 -2.01
N ILE A 136 16.93 -8.37 -0.98
CA ILE A 136 15.77 -7.85 -0.25
C ILE A 136 16.21 -7.59 1.18
N ASP A 137 16.27 -6.31 1.58
CA ASP A 137 16.74 -5.87 2.90
C ASP A 137 15.52 -5.41 3.74
N PRO A 138 15.09 -6.18 4.75
CA PRO A 138 13.91 -5.84 5.55
C PRO A 138 14.15 -4.67 6.50
N ALA A 139 15.40 -4.45 6.96
CA ALA A 139 15.73 -3.35 7.87
C ALA A 139 15.67 -2.00 7.14
N ARG A 140 16.07 -1.97 5.88
CA ARG A 140 16.01 -0.78 5.01
C ARG A 140 14.74 -0.70 4.19
N ARG A 141 13.97 -1.79 4.11
CA ARG A 141 12.80 -1.96 3.22
C ARG A 141 13.15 -1.70 1.75
N THR A 142 14.34 -2.13 1.33
CA THR A 142 14.83 -1.96 -0.04
C THR A 142 14.86 -3.29 -0.78
N VAL A 143 14.58 -3.19 -2.08
CA VAL A 143 14.73 -4.29 -3.03
C VAL A 143 15.67 -3.84 -4.13
N GLU A 144 16.68 -4.65 -4.41
CA GLU A 144 17.63 -4.43 -5.49
C GLU A 144 17.65 -5.66 -6.39
N ARG A 145 17.79 -5.43 -7.69
CA ARG A 145 18.04 -6.48 -8.67
C ARG A 145 19.31 -6.11 -9.45
N GLU A 146 20.31 -7.01 -9.39
CA GLU A 146 21.62 -6.77 -10.03
C GLU A 146 22.21 -5.40 -9.62
N SER A 147 22.09 -5.05 -8.33
CA SER A 147 22.52 -3.78 -7.72
C SER A 147 21.75 -2.53 -8.19
N VAL A 148 20.65 -2.71 -8.91
CA VAL A 148 19.73 -1.62 -9.27
C VAL A 148 18.56 -1.61 -8.30
N ALA A 149 18.34 -0.46 -7.64
CA ALA A 149 17.23 -0.31 -6.70
C ALA A 149 15.88 -0.35 -7.42
N LEU A 150 14.94 -1.11 -6.87
CA LEU A 150 13.57 -1.19 -7.36
C LEU A 150 12.64 -0.46 -6.38
N PRO A 151 11.79 0.47 -6.85
CA PRO A 151 10.90 1.25 -5.99
C PRO A 151 9.67 0.43 -5.61
N PHE A 152 9.65 -0.10 -4.38
CA PHE A 152 8.53 -0.83 -3.82
C PHE A 152 7.79 0.02 -2.81
N THR A 153 6.45 0.03 -2.86
CA THR A 153 5.64 0.58 -1.77
C THR A 153 5.70 -0.35 -0.55
N THR A 154 5.24 0.16 0.60
CA THR A 154 5.22 -0.63 1.85
C THR A 154 4.53 -1.97 1.68
N LEU A 155 3.33 -2.01 1.08
CA LEU A 155 2.58 -3.27 0.89
C LEU A 155 3.23 -4.21 -0.13
N GLU A 156 3.75 -3.66 -1.20
CA GLU A 156 4.45 -4.45 -2.22
C GLU A 156 5.70 -5.11 -1.64
N PHE A 157 6.45 -4.37 -0.80
CA PHE A 157 7.60 -4.90 -0.08
C PHE A 157 7.18 -6.02 0.88
N ASP A 158 6.13 -5.81 1.68
CA ASP A 158 5.66 -6.77 2.66
C ASP A 158 5.23 -8.08 2.00
N LEU A 159 4.46 -7.99 0.90
CA LEU A 159 4.08 -9.18 0.12
C LEU A 159 5.31 -9.90 -0.41
N LEU A 160 6.22 -9.18 -1.06
CA LEU A 160 7.43 -9.74 -1.65
C LEU A 160 8.28 -10.43 -0.59
N TYR A 161 8.60 -9.74 0.51
CA TYR A 161 9.44 -10.28 1.57
C TYR A 161 8.81 -11.49 2.25
N PHE A 162 7.51 -11.45 2.54
CA PHE A 162 6.78 -12.57 3.11
C PHE A 162 6.88 -13.83 2.24
N MET A 163 6.68 -13.68 0.94
CA MET A 163 6.74 -14.81 0.01
C MET A 163 8.17 -15.27 -0.27
N ALA A 164 9.11 -14.35 -0.43
CA ALA A 164 10.51 -14.64 -0.68
C ALA A 164 11.20 -15.31 0.52
N SER A 165 10.74 -15.02 1.74
CA SER A 165 11.20 -15.71 2.96
C SER A 165 10.76 -17.17 3.04
N ARG A 166 9.86 -17.63 2.16
CA ARG A 166 9.25 -18.97 2.16
C ARG A 166 9.15 -19.52 0.75
N PRO A 167 10.27 -19.64 0.04
CA PRO A 167 10.29 -20.03 -1.36
C PRO A 167 9.69 -21.44 -1.55
N GLY A 168 9.08 -21.65 -2.68
CA GLY A 168 8.42 -22.91 -3.05
C GLY A 168 7.04 -23.13 -2.40
N ARG A 169 6.72 -22.40 -1.34
CA ARG A 169 5.42 -22.53 -0.66
C ARG A 169 4.31 -21.82 -1.44
N VAL A 170 3.18 -22.50 -1.61
CA VAL A 170 1.96 -21.94 -2.20
C VAL A 170 1.12 -21.30 -1.09
N PHE A 171 0.67 -20.08 -1.30
CA PHE A 171 -0.23 -19.35 -0.42
C PHE A 171 -1.53 -19.04 -1.14
N SER A 172 -2.67 -19.29 -0.49
CA SER A 172 -3.96 -18.86 -1.01
C SER A 172 -4.09 -17.33 -1.01
N ARG A 173 -5.03 -16.79 -1.81
CA ARG A 173 -5.33 -15.36 -1.80
C ARG A 173 -5.71 -14.87 -0.41
N GLU A 174 -6.56 -15.61 0.29
CA GLU A 174 -7.00 -15.30 1.66
C GLU A 174 -5.82 -15.23 2.64
N ALA A 175 -4.90 -16.23 2.59
CA ALA A 175 -3.72 -16.24 3.46
C ALA A 175 -2.79 -15.05 3.19
N LEU A 176 -2.60 -14.67 1.92
CA LEU A 176 -1.81 -13.49 1.56
C LEU A 176 -2.50 -12.19 1.98
N MET A 177 -3.82 -12.12 1.82
CA MET A 177 -4.58 -10.96 2.27
C MET A 177 -4.52 -10.79 3.79
N GLU A 178 -4.69 -11.87 4.56
CA GLU A 178 -4.54 -11.84 6.01
C GLU A 178 -3.14 -11.38 6.41
N GLN A 179 -2.11 -11.87 5.74
CA GLN A 179 -0.73 -11.48 5.99
C GLN A 179 -0.47 -10.01 5.66
N VAL A 180 -1.01 -9.51 4.54
CA VAL A 180 -0.73 -8.17 4.04
C VAL A 180 -1.64 -7.12 4.68
N TRP A 181 -2.93 -7.38 4.90
CA TRP A 181 -3.89 -6.43 5.49
C TRP A 181 -4.33 -6.76 6.92
N GLY A 182 -4.06 -7.96 7.42
CA GLY A 182 -4.48 -8.42 8.75
C GLY A 182 -5.86 -9.07 8.76
N SER A 183 -6.26 -9.61 9.93
CA SER A 183 -7.52 -10.36 10.08
C SER A 183 -8.78 -9.48 10.08
N ASP A 184 -8.67 -8.20 10.47
CA ASP A 184 -9.80 -7.27 10.61
C ASP A 184 -10.16 -6.55 9.29
N ARG A 185 -9.89 -7.20 8.17
CA ARG A 185 -10.00 -6.62 6.83
C ARG A 185 -11.45 -6.57 6.31
N VAL A 186 -11.74 -5.51 5.56
CA VAL A 186 -12.88 -5.38 4.64
C VAL A 186 -12.34 -5.15 3.22
N VAL A 187 -11.39 -6.00 2.76
CA VAL A 187 -10.75 -5.89 1.44
C VAL A 187 -11.15 -7.11 0.61
N ASP A 188 -11.50 -6.89 -0.65
CA ASP A 188 -11.89 -7.94 -1.60
C ASP A 188 -10.66 -8.78 -2.05
N ASP A 189 -10.88 -10.04 -2.38
CA ASP A 189 -9.85 -10.98 -2.89
C ASP A 189 -9.11 -10.46 -4.13
N ARG A 190 -9.72 -9.59 -4.92
CA ARG A 190 -9.10 -8.94 -6.08
C ARG A 190 -7.99 -7.95 -5.71
N SER A 191 -7.96 -7.47 -4.48
CA SER A 191 -6.91 -6.57 -4.00
C SER A 191 -5.54 -7.24 -3.98
N ILE A 192 -5.48 -8.54 -3.68
CA ILE A 192 -4.21 -9.28 -3.72
C ILE A 192 -3.74 -9.51 -5.16
N ASP A 193 -4.65 -9.76 -6.10
CA ASP A 193 -4.29 -9.95 -7.51
C ASP A 193 -3.72 -8.65 -8.10
N SER A 194 -4.29 -7.50 -7.77
CA SER A 194 -3.76 -6.18 -8.14
C SER A 194 -2.39 -5.92 -7.52
N LEU A 195 -2.20 -6.28 -6.24
CA LEU A 195 -0.92 -6.12 -5.56
C LEU A 195 0.16 -7.03 -6.18
N VAL A 196 -0.16 -8.29 -6.45
CA VAL A 196 0.72 -9.23 -7.17
C VAL A 196 1.10 -8.70 -8.55
N SER A 197 0.12 -8.15 -9.28
CA SER A 197 0.37 -7.54 -10.61
C SER A 197 1.36 -6.38 -10.52
N ARG A 198 1.24 -5.50 -9.52
CA ARG A 198 2.17 -4.39 -9.29
C ARG A 198 3.57 -4.88 -8.94
N VAL A 199 3.68 -5.86 -8.03
CA VAL A 199 4.96 -6.47 -7.66
C VAL A 199 5.64 -7.06 -8.90
N ARG A 200 4.90 -7.81 -9.73
CA ARG A 200 5.44 -8.37 -10.97
C ARG A 200 5.96 -7.32 -11.93
N ARG A 201 5.22 -6.23 -12.14
CA ARG A 201 5.67 -5.13 -13.03
C ARG A 201 7.01 -4.51 -12.63
N LYS A 202 7.36 -4.54 -11.35
CA LYS A 202 8.62 -4.02 -10.81
C LYS A 202 9.70 -5.10 -10.72
N LEU A 203 9.31 -6.31 -10.37
CA LEU A 203 10.21 -7.42 -10.08
C LEU A 203 10.64 -8.20 -11.31
N GLU A 204 9.72 -8.45 -12.23
CA GLU A 204 9.93 -9.37 -13.35
C GLU A 204 10.46 -8.63 -14.60
N ALA A 205 11.20 -9.34 -15.44
CA ALA A 205 11.56 -8.81 -16.77
C ALA A 205 10.34 -8.75 -17.71
N ASP A 206 9.44 -9.73 -17.57
CA ASP A 206 8.15 -9.80 -18.26
C ASP A 206 7.07 -10.22 -17.24
N ALA A 207 6.19 -9.29 -16.86
CA ALA A 207 5.14 -9.54 -15.89
C ALA A 207 4.11 -10.59 -16.34
N SER A 208 3.99 -10.85 -17.65
CA SER A 208 3.10 -11.89 -18.21
C SER A 208 3.69 -13.30 -18.10
N ARG A 209 5.02 -13.39 -17.93
CA ARG A 209 5.78 -14.63 -17.75
C ARG A 209 6.65 -14.55 -16.49
N PRO A 210 6.02 -14.48 -15.30
CA PRO A 210 6.73 -14.25 -14.06
C PRO A 210 7.65 -15.42 -13.70
N ARG A 211 8.89 -15.08 -13.37
CA ARG A 211 9.91 -16.05 -12.92
C ARG A 211 9.86 -16.26 -11.42
N PHE A 212 9.78 -15.19 -10.66
CA PHE A 212 9.82 -15.22 -9.20
C PHE A 212 8.43 -15.42 -8.59
N LEU A 213 7.46 -14.59 -8.93
CA LEU A 213 6.14 -14.59 -8.33
C LEU A 213 5.13 -15.29 -9.25
N GLN A 214 4.99 -16.59 -9.10
CA GLN A 214 4.20 -17.44 -9.98
C GLN A 214 2.75 -17.60 -9.51
N THR A 215 1.81 -17.73 -10.47
CA THR A 215 0.43 -18.16 -10.19
C THR A 215 0.37 -19.69 -10.17
N VAL A 216 -0.22 -20.22 -9.11
CA VAL A 216 -0.59 -21.64 -9.04
C VAL A 216 -2.12 -21.70 -9.21
N TRP A 217 -2.55 -22.09 -10.40
CA TRP A 217 -3.96 -22.08 -10.78
C TRP A 217 -4.82 -22.85 -9.80
N GLY A 218 -5.93 -22.25 -9.36
CA GLY A 218 -6.83 -22.81 -8.37
C GLY A 218 -6.34 -22.80 -6.92
N ALA A 219 -5.05 -22.44 -6.65
CA ALA A 219 -4.46 -22.49 -5.31
C ALA A 219 -3.95 -21.12 -4.79
N GLY A 220 -3.51 -20.21 -5.69
CA GLY A 220 -2.99 -18.91 -5.28
C GLY A 220 -1.64 -18.56 -5.90
N TYR A 221 -0.65 -18.17 -5.07
CA TYR A 221 0.64 -17.69 -5.52
C TYR A 221 1.81 -18.36 -4.81
N ARG A 222 2.96 -18.43 -5.50
CA ARG A 222 4.20 -18.98 -4.99
C ARG A 222 5.39 -18.13 -5.42
N PHE A 223 6.37 -17.95 -4.53
CA PHE A 223 7.67 -17.38 -4.88
C PHE A 223 8.65 -18.52 -5.18
N THR A 224 9.47 -18.38 -6.23
CA THR A 224 10.48 -19.37 -6.63
C THR A 224 11.86 -18.75 -6.67
N GLU A 225 12.88 -19.50 -6.21
CA GLU A 225 14.29 -19.06 -6.21
C GLU A 225 14.94 -19.25 -7.58
N SER A 226 14.53 -20.26 -8.31
CA SER A 226 15.06 -20.59 -9.61
C SER A 226 14.01 -20.44 -10.70
N PRO A 227 14.37 -19.91 -11.86
CA PRO A 227 13.51 -19.99 -13.03
C PRO A 227 13.37 -21.46 -13.44
N ALA A 228 12.13 -21.86 -13.75
CA ALA A 228 11.91 -23.10 -14.48
C ALA A 228 12.43 -22.96 -15.90
#